data_e5f880416db81151170484838af8b63f
#
_entry.id   e5f880416db81151170484838af8b63f
#
_cell.length_a   1.000
_cell.length_b   1.000
_cell.length_c   1.000
_cell.angle_alpha   90.00
_cell.angle_beta   90.00
_cell.angle_gamma   90.00
#
_symmetry.space_group_name_H-M   'P 1'
#
loop_
_entity.id
_entity.type
_entity.pdbx_description
1 polymer ?
#
loop_
_entity_poly.entity_id
_entity_poly.type
_entity_poly.pdbx_seq_one_letter_code
_entity_poly.pdbx_strand_id
1 'polypeptide(L)'
;MTDIKSMTERQLADFFKNMGQPAFRAKQVFTWLHRGVRSFDEMTDLSKPLRAQLAETCFITAPTVARKQTSKLDGTVKYLWELADGNCIETVLMQYHHGNTVCISSQVGCRMGCAFCASTIAGKVRDLRPSELLDQVLFTQLDSGMPVSNIVLMGIGEPLDNMDNVLRFLELVNSPHGMNIGMRHISLSTCGVVPGIDALADRQLQLTLSVSLHAPDSETRSRIMPVNRAYDVETLFAACHRYFQKTGRRISFEYAMIDGVNDHDWQAELIAKKLKGMPGHVNLIPLNDVVESPYKPSRRIGAFQQKLESLGVTATVRRSLGGDIDASCGQLRRKEMQERGQL
;
A
#
# COMPACT_ATOMS: atom_id res chain seq x y z
N MET A 1 4.31 9.79 25.04
CA MET A 1 5.50 10.05 24.20
C MET A 1 5.07 10.32 22.76
N THR A 2 5.72 11.25 22.10
CA THR A 2 5.40 11.69 20.75
C THR A 2 6.15 10.87 19.70
N ASP A 3 5.47 10.40 18.65
CA ASP A 3 6.09 9.77 17.49
C ASP A 3 6.75 10.84 16.62
N ILE A 4 8.03 11.07 16.84
CA ILE A 4 8.77 12.15 16.19
C ILE A 4 8.99 11.90 14.70
N LYS A 5 9.07 10.62 14.26
CA LYS A 5 9.25 10.25 12.84
C LYS A 5 7.99 10.48 12.00
N SER A 6 6.81 10.57 12.62
CA SER A 6 5.56 10.93 11.95
C SER A 6 5.39 12.43 11.70
N MET A 7 6.32 13.27 12.20
CA MET A 7 6.28 14.72 12.00
C MET A 7 6.92 15.12 10.67
N THR A 8 6.26 16.04 9.96
CA THR A 8 6.88 16.73 8.83
C THR A 8 8.01 17.66 9.34
N GLU A 9 8.89 18.09 8.43
CA GLU A 9 9.95 19.03 8.79
C GLU A 9 9.40 20.33 9.39
N ARG A 10 8.25 20.82 8.88
CA ARG A 10 7.54 21.98 9.45
C ARG A 10 7.07 21.72 10.87
N GLN A 11 6.46 20.59 11.13
CA GLN A 11 6.00 20.23 12.48
C GLN A 11 7.16 20.03 13.45
N LEU A 12 8.29 19.48 12.98
CA LEU A 12 9.51 19.41 13.76
C LEU A 12 10.05 20.81 14.08
N ALA A 13 9.98 21.76 13.16
CA ALA A 13 10.40 23.15 13.41
C ALA A 13 9.56 23.79 14.52
N ASP A 14 8.23 23.62 14.47
CA ASP A 14 7.33 24.10 15.52
C ASP A 14 7.58 23.37 16.86
N PHE A 15 7.82 22.07 16.82
CA PHE A 15 8.15 21.27 18.00
C PHE A 15 9.44 21.77 18.68
N PHE A 16 10.53 21.95 17.92
CA PHE A 16 11.79 22.45 18.47
C PHE A 16 11.69 23.89 18.97
N LYS A 17 10.94 24.74 18.28
CA LYS A 17 10.65 26.10 18.76
C LYS A 17 9.97 26.09 20.13
N ASN A 18 8.99 25.21 20.33
CA ASN A 18 8.29 25.07 21.62
C ASN A 18 9.21 24.51 22.73
N MET A 19 10.28 23.78 22.36
CA MET A 19 11.33 23.34 23.26
C MET A 19 12.42 24.40 23.55
N GLY A 20 12.29 25.61 22.99
CA GLY A 20 13.32 26.63 23.08
C GLY A 20 14.58 26.33 22.26
N GLN A 21 14.49 25.44 21.27
CA GLN A 21 15.60 25.05 20.41
C GLN A 21 15.56 25.80 19.04
N PRO A 22 16.71 26.05 18.42
CA PRO A 22 16.78 26.69 17.10
C PRO A 22 16.09 25.86 16.02
N ALA A 23 15.40 26.52 15.07
CA ALA A 23 14.61 25.88 14.03
C ALA A 23 15.43 24.94 13.10
N PHE A 24 16.73 25.20 12.92
CA PHE A 24 17.58 24.32 12.07
C PHE A 24 17.73 22.91 12.64
N ARG A 25 17.45 22.71 13.95
CA ARG A 25 17.44 21.36 14.57
C ARG A 25 16.40 20.44 13.94
N ALA A 26 15.28 21.00 13.46
CA ALA A 26 14.26 20.24 12.75
C ALA A 26 14.84 19.50 11.53
N LYS A 27 15.58 20.21 10.68
CA LYS A 27 16.22 19.60 9.49
C LYS A 27 17.26 18.54 9.87
N GLN A 28 18.08 18.81 10.91
CA GLN A 28 19.04 17.83 11.39
C GLN A 28 18.35 16.54 11.84
N VAL A 29 17.36 16.64 12.73
CA VAL A 29 16.63 15.46 13.22
C VAL A 29 15.86 14.77 12.11
N PHE A 30 15.18 15.52 11.24
CA PHE A 30 14.48 14.96 10.08
C PHE A 30 15.42 14.11 9.20
N THR A 31 16.60 14.64 8.90
CA THR A 31 17.61 13.92 8.10
C THR A 31 18.07 12.63 8.80
N TRP A 32 18.31 12.67 10.11
CA TRP A 32 18.69 11.47 10.87
C TRP A 32 17.59 10.41 10.86
N LEU A 33 16.33 10.79 11.07
CA LEU A 33 15.18 9.89 11.05
C LEU A 33 15.03 9.19 9.68
N HIS A 34 15.28 9.93 8.58
CA HIS A 34 15.24 9.38 7.21
C HIS A 34 16.52 8.62 6.80
N ARG A 35 17.56 8.62 7.62
CA ARG A 35 18.72 7.72 7.51
C ARG A 35 18.49 6.38 8.22
N GLY A 36 17.41 6.25 8.97
CA GLY A 36 17.02 4.99 9.62
C GLY A 36 17.65 4.78 11.00
N VAL A 37 17.97 5.84 11.72
CA VAL A 37 18.40 5.72 13.12
C VAL A 37 17.31 5.07 13.98
N ARG A 38 17.73 4.29 14.95
CA ARG A 38 16.85 3.55 15.85
C ARG A 38 16.79 4.16 17.24
N SER A 39 17.73 5.06 17.55
CA SER A 39 17.80 5.76 18.82
C SER A 39 18.28 7.19 18.65
N PHE A 40 17.97 8.06 19.63
CA PHE A 40 18.47 9.43 19.64
C PHE A 40 19.98 9.49 19.87
N ASP A 41 20.59 8.45 20.46
CA ASP A 41 22.03 8.41 20.69
C ASP A 41 22.86 8.34 19.42
N GLU A 42 22.27 7.85 18.33
CA GLU A 42 22.90 7.83 17.01
C GLU A 42 23.02 9.22 16.36
N MET A 43 22.23 10.22 16.83
CA MET A 43 22.22 11.59 16.31
C MET A 43 23.40 12.40 16.86
N THR A 44 24.60 12.09 16.40
CA THR A 44 25.86 12.56 17.01
C THR A 44 26.13 14.06 16.88
N ASP A 45 25.46 14.76 15.96
CA ASP A 45 25.51 16.21 15.79
C ASP A 45 24.56 16.98 16.73
N LEU A 46 23.75 16.25 17.53
CA LEU A 46 22.96 16.82 18.62
C LEU A 46 23.71 16.73 19.94
N SER A 47 23.56 17.73 20.81
CA SER A 47 24.14 17.72 22.14
C SER A 47 23.53 16.57 22.99
N LYS A 48 24.33 15.99 23.89
CA LYS A 48 23.87 14.93 24.81
C LYS A 48 22.60 15.31 25.60
N PRO A 49 22.52 16.55 26.19
CA PRO A 49 21.30 16.96 26.89
C PRO A 49 20.05 16.97 25.98
N LEU A 50 20.18 17.42 24.72
CA LEU A 50 19.05 17.46 23.79
C LEU A 50 18.61 16.02 23.42
N ARG A 51 19.56 15.11 23.19
CA ARG A 51 19.23 13.70 22.93
C ARG A 51 18.49 13.05 24.09
N ALA A 52 18.92 13.30 25.34
CA ALA A 52 18.26 12.83 26.54
C ALA A 52 16.83 13.40 26.64
N GLN A 53 16.65 14.71 26.44
CA GLN A 53 15.34 15.36 26.47
C GLN A 53 14.39 14.80 25.40
N LEU A 54 14.90 14.51 24.19
CA LEU A 54 14.11 13.87 23.14
C LEU A 54 13.72 12.44 23.53
N ALA A 55 14.62 11.66 24.13
CA ALA A 55 14.34 10.30 24.58
C ALA A 55 13.28 10.22 25.69
N GLU A 56 13.17 11.26 26.54
CA GLU A 56 12.15 11.35 27.59
C GLU A 56 10.75 11.68 27.03
N THR A 57 10.67 12.46 25.94
CA THR A 57 9.41 13.01 25.43
C THR A 57 8.91 12.36 24.14
N CYS A 58 9.82 11.78 23.36
CA CYS A 58 9.57 11.21 22.04
C CYS A 58 10.00 9.74 21.96
N PHE A 59 9.54 9.08 20.88
CA PHE A 59 10.05 7.78 20.47
C PHE A 59 10.28 7.76 18.96
N ILE A 60 11.14 6.84 18.52
CA ILE A 60 11.44 6.55 17.12
C ILE A 60 10.91 5.15 16.81
N THR A 61 10.06 5.02 15.78
CA THR A 61 9.67 3.70 15.29
C THR A 61 10.84 3.07 14.53
N ALA A 62 11.04 1.78 14.72
CA ALA A 62 12.04 1.00 14.00
C ALA A 62 11.63 -0.48 14.04
N PRO A 63 11.05 -1.01 12.98
CA PRO A 63 10.63 -2.41 12.95
C PRO A 63 11.83 -3.34 12.93
N THR A 64 11.63 -4.58 13.38
CA THR A 64 12.63 -5.67 13.28
C THR A 64 12.19 -6.70 12.24
N VAL A 65 13.14 -7.37 11.61
CA VAL A 65 12.84 -8.44 10.66
C VAL A 65 12.45 -9.69 11.42
N ALA A 66 11.17 -10.06 11.44
CA ALA A 66 10.72 -11.34 11.99
C ALA A 66 11.01 -12.48 11.02
N ARG A 67 10.75 -12.28 9.72
CA ARG A 67 11.10 -13.23 8.65
C ARG A 67 11.49 -12.48 7.38
N LYS A 68 12.38 -13.11 6.60
CA LYS A 68 12.80 -12.66 5.27
C LYS A 68 12.84 -13.85 4.33
N GLN A 69 12.19 -13.73 3.19
CA GLN A 69 12.23 -14.71 2.12
C GLN A 69 12.74 -14.03 0.84
N THR A 70 13.66 -14.68 0.14
CA THR A 70 14.21 -14.18 -1.13
C THR A 70 13.96 -15.20 -2.22
N SER A 71 13.26 -14.80 -3.27
CA SER A 71 13.00 -15.64 -4.44
C SER A 71 14.31 -15.94 -5.18
N LYS A 72 14.52 -17.21 -5.48
CA LYS A 72 15.61 -17.66 -6.36
C LYS A 72 15.30 -17.49 -7.84
N LEU A 73 14.00 -17.29 -8.18
CA LEU A 73 13.55 -17.18 -9.56
C LEU A 73 13.72 -15.77 -10.14
N ASP A 74 13.49 -14.74 -9.30
CA ASP A 74 13.41 -13.36 -9.80
C ASP A 74 13.96 -12.30 -8.82
N GLY A 75 14.53 -12.72 -7.70
CA GLY A 75 15.13 -11.82 -6.71
C GLY A 75 14.12 -11.03 -5.86
N THR A 76 12.82 -11.30 -5.97
CA THR A 76 11.80 -10.71 -5.11
C THR A 76 12.10 -11.02 -3.64
N VAL A 77 12.04 -10.00 -2.78
CA VAL A 77 12.25 -10.17 -1.34
C VAL A 77 10.98 -9.85 -0.59
N LYS A 78 10.52 -10.78 0.23
CA LYS A 78 9.41 -10.56 1.14
C LYS A 78 9.90 -10.45 2.57
N TYR A 79 9.46 -9.40 3.24
CA TYR A 79 9.71 -9.13 4.64
C TYR A 79 8.44 -9.31 5.46
N LEU A 80 8.57 -9.93 6.61
CA LEU A 80 7.66 -9.83 7.73
C LEU A 80 8.33 -8.97 8.80
N TRP A 81 7.81 -7.77 8.96
CA TRP A 81 8.30 -6.82 9.96
C TRP A 81 7.52 -6.97 11.25
N GLU A 82 8.21 -7.05 12.38
CA GLU A 82 7.61 -6.96 13.70
C GLU A 82 7.68 -5.51 14.20
N LEU A 83 6.54 -4.97 14.59
CA LEU A 83 6.36 -3.64 15.14
C LEU A 83 6.59 -3.62 16.65
N ALA A 84 6.75 -2.43 17.24
CA ALA A 84 7.02 -2.27 18.67
C ALA A 84 5.95 -2.86 19.61
N ASP A 85 4.74 -3.07 19.12
CA ASP A 85 3.62 -3.69 19.85
C ASP A 85 3.48 -5.20 19.61
N GLY A 86 4.48 -5.82 18.95
CA GLY A 86 4.49 -7.25 18.64
C GLY A 86 3.64 -7.65 17.42
N ASN A 87 2.91 -6.73 16.82
CA ASN A 87 2.18 -6.98 15.59
C ASN A 87 3.13 -7.14 14.40
N CYS A 88 2.73 -7.95 13.42
CA CYS A 88 3.50 -8.16 12.20
C CYS A 88 2.78 -7.59 10.97
N ILE A 89 3.58 -7.01 10.05
CA ILE A 89 3.14 -6.52 8.75
C ILE A 89 4.06 -7.03 7.63
N GLU A 90 3.56 -7.04 6.40
CA GLU A 90 4.30 -7.54 5.25
C GLU A 90 4.72 -6.42 4.32
N THR A 91 5.91 -6.56 3.75
CA THR A 91 6.43 -5.71 2.67
C THR A 91 7.09 -6.58 1.62
N VAL A 92 6.91 -6.26 0.34
CA VAL A 92 7.53 -6.98 -0.77
C VAL A 92 8.35 -6.03 -1.62
N LEU A 93 9.63 -6.33 -1.77
CA LEU A 93 10.54 -5.65 -2.69
C LEU A 93 10.59 -6.43 -4.01
N MET A 94 10.20 -5.77 -5.08
CA MET A 94 10.16 -6.33 -6.43
C MET A 94 11.14 -5.59 -7.32
N GLN A 95 11.93 -6.34 -8.10
CA GLN A 95 12.91 -5.78 -9.01
C GLN A 95 12.32 -5.73 -10.44
N TYR A 96 12.31 -4.54 -11.01
CA TYR A 96 11.91 -4.31 -12.41
C TYR A 96 13.02 -3.60 -13.17
N HIS A 97 13.05 -3.72 -14.48
CA HIS A 97 14.02 -3.00 -15.34
C HIS A 97 13.94 -1.46 -15.21
N HIS A 98 12.78 -0.95 -14.79
CA HIS A 98 12.53 0.48 -14.59
C HIS A 98 12.70 0.95 -13.14
N GLY A 99 13.29 0.13 -12.28
CA GLY A 99 13.57 0.43 -10.89
C GLY A 99 12.91 -0.50 -9.89
N ASN A 100 13.33 -0.44 -8.63
CA ASN A 100 12.81 -1.30 -7.58
C ASN A 100 11.51 -0.73 -7.03
N THR A 101 10.50 -1.60 -6.91
CA THR A 101 9.19 -1.26 -6.37
C THR A 101 8.99 -1.94 -5.02
N VAL A 102 8.56 -1.17 -4.04
CA VAL A 102 8.17 -1.73 -2.74
C VAL A 102 6.66 -1.73 -2.58
N CYS A 103 6.08 -2.88 -2.24
CA CYS A 103 4.69 -3.02 -1.85
C CYS A 103 4.59 -2.96 -0.34
N ILE A 104 3.83 -1.99 0.20
CA ILE A 104 3.71 -1.75 1.63
C ILE A 104 2.29 -1.97 2.14
N SER A 105 2.19 -2.35 3.41
CA SER A 105 0.94 -2.48 4.15
C SER A 105 0.51 -1.12 4.72
N SER A 106 -0.80 -0.89 4.84
CA SER A 106 -1.38 0.34 5.42
C SER A 106 -2.03 0.12 6.79
N GLN A 107 -2.28 -1.13 7.17
CA GLN A 107 -2.93 -1.51 8.43
C GLN A 107 -2.33 -2.81 8.96
N VAL A 108 -2.54 -3.08 10.23
CA VAL A 108 -2.37 -4.41 10.82
C VAL A 108 -3.69 -5.17 10.64
N GLY A 109 -3.73 -6.06 9.65
CA GLY A 109 -4.97 -6.72 9.21
C GLY A 109 -5.86 -5.81 8.35
N CYS A 110 -7.06 -6.29 7.98
CA CYS A 110 -7.99 -5.57 7.12
C CYS A 110 -9.43 -5.95 7.46
N ARG A 111 -10.34 -4.98 7.53
CA ARG A 111 -11.76 -5.22 7.83
C ARG A 111 -12.66 -5.33 6.60
N MET A 112 -12.12 -5.20 5.39
CA MET A 112 -12.93 -5.13 4.16
C MET A 112 -13.59 -6.45 3.79
N GLY A 113 -13.09 -7.59 4.27
CA GLY A 113 -13.75 -8.88 4.15
C GLY A 113 -13.76 -9.47 2.73
N CYS A 114 -12.85 -9.06 1.84
CA CYS A 114 -12.76 -9.62 0.49
C CYS A 114 -12.54 -11.13 0.55
N ALA A 115 -13.43 -11.92 -0.08
CA ALA A 115 -13.52 -13.37 0.10
C ALA A 115 -12.32 -14.16 -0.49
N PHE A 116 -11.52 -13.52 -1.32
CA PHE A 116 -10.30 -14.10 -1.93
C PHE A 116 -9.00 -13.61 -1.30
N CYS A 117 -9.06 -12.79 -0.22
CA CYS A 117 -7.89 -12.10 0.34
C CYS A 117 -7.52 -12.63 1.72
N ALA A 118 -6.29 -13.17 1.85
CA ALA A 118 -5.77 -13.67 3.12
C ALA A 118 -5.63 -12.59 4.21
N SER A 119 -5.49 -11.31 3.83
CA SER A 119 -5.30 -10.20 4.77
C SER A 119 -6.54 -9.91 5.64
N THR A 120 -7.72 -10.43 5.26
CA THR A 120 -8.98 -10.15 5.96
C THR A 120 -9.34 -11.19 7.03
N ILE A 121 -8.67 -12.36 7.03
CA ILE A 121 -9.02 -13.52 7.85
C ILE A 121 -8.97 -13.18 9.36
N ALA A 122 -7.94 -12.46 9.79
CA ALA A 122 -7.77 -12.05 11.20
C ALA A 122 -8.42 -10.69 11.53
N GLY A 123 -9.20 -10.10 10.61
CA GLY A 123 -9.76 -8.76 10.78
C GLY A 123 -8.71 -7.65 10.84
N LYS A 124 -9.16 -6.45 11.21
CA LYS A 124 -8.30 -5.27 11.41
C LYS A 124 -7.97 -5.13 12.90
N VAL A 125 -6.71 -5.04 13.23
CA VAL A 125 -6.23 -4.74 14.59
C VAL A 125 -6.14 -3.22 14.79
N ARG A 126 -5.36 -2.53 13.93
CA ARG A 126 -5.19 -1.08 13.96
C ARG A 126 -4.66 -0.50 12.64
N ASP A 127 -4.73 0.80 12.56
CA ASP A 127 -4.06 1.57 11.51
C ASP A 127 -2.54 1.63 11.75
N LEU A 128 -1.77 1.68 10.67
CA LEU A 128 -0.35 1.99 10.75
C LEU A 128 -0.15 3.51 10.88
N ARG A 129 0.82 3.90 11.70
CA ARG A 129 1.25 5.30 11.83
C ARG A 129 2.00 5.75 10.59
N PRO A 130 2.12 7.05 10.31
CA PRO A 130 2.91 7.57 9.20
C PRO A 130 4.36 7.08 9.22
N SER A 131 4.97 7.04 10.41
CA SER A 131 6.31 6.50 10.62
C SER A 131 6.44 5.01 10.25
N GLU A 132 5.46 4.18 10.63
CA GLU A 132 5.45 2.75 10.33
C GLU A 132 5.23 2.47 8.83
N LEU A 133 4.50 3.34 8.13
CA LEU A 133 4.39 3.32 6.67
C LEU A 133 5.75 3.67 6.02
N LEU A 134 6.40 4.73 6.50
CA LEU A 134 7.72 5.16 6.03
C LEU A 134 8.79 4.11 6.30
N ASP A 135 8.75 3.48 7.47
CA ASP A 135 9.70 2.47 7.91
C ASP A 135 9.75 1.26 6.98
N GLN A 136 8.61 0.83 6.44
CA GLN A 136 8.58 -0.27 5.47
C GLN A 136 9.43 0.04 4.24
N VAL A 137 9.38 1.26 3.73
CA VAL A 137 10.17 1.70 2.58
C VAL A 137 11.64 1.85 2.97
N LEU A 138 11.90 2.57 4.05
CA LEU A 138 13.24 2.91 4.53
C LEU A 138 14.05 1.68 4.93
N PHE A 139 13.50 0.83 5.79
CA PHE A 139 14.22 -0.35 6.28
C PHE A 139 14.32 -1.45 5.22
N THR A 140 13.38 -1.53 4.27
CA THR A 140 13.56 -2.39 3.09
C THR A 140 14.73 -1.93 2.23
N GLN A 141 14.87 -0.63 2.00
CA GLN A 141 16.01 -0.07 1.27
C GLN A 141 17.34 -0.33 2.00
N LEU A 142 17.37 -0.10 3.31
CA LEU A 142 18.58 -0.30 4.13
C LEU A 142 19.00 -1.77 4.20
N ASP A 143 18.06 -2.70 4.43
CA ASP A 143 18.35 -4.11 4.57
C ASP A 143 18.72 -4.78 3.23
N SER A 144 18.08 -4.36 2.14
CA SER A 144 18.38 -4.90 0.80
C SER A 144 19.61 -4.27 0.14
N GLY A 145 20.02 -3.09 0.56
CA GLY A 145 21.03 -2.28 -0.12
C GLY A 145 20.59 -1.74 -1.49
N MET A 146 19.31 -1.92 -1.85
CA MET A 146 18.77 -1.52 -3.16
C MET A 146 17.94 -0.24 -3.03
N PRO A 147 18.19 0.81 -3.86
CA PRO A 147 17.38 2.01 -3.84
C PRO A 147 15.94 1.71 -4.26
N VAL A 148 14.97 2.20 -3.48
CA VAL A 148 13.54 2.10 -3.80
C VAL A 148 13.17 3.26 -4.71
N SER A 149 12.62 2.94 -5.89
CA SER A 149 12.19 3.93 -6.90
C SER A 149 10.68 4.14 -6.90
N ASN A 150 9.90 3.09 -6.60
CA ASN A 150 8.44 3.13 -6.68
C ASN A 150 7.82 2.49 -5.43
N ILE A 151 6.63 2.98 -5.07
CA ILE A 151 5.86 2.48 -3.92
C ILE A 151 4.45 2.11 -4.38
N VAL A 152 3.96 0.94 -3.98
CA VAL A 152 2.58 0.55 -4.15
C VAL A 152 1.95 0.24 -2.78
N LEU A 153 0.87 0.95 -2.43
CA LEU A 153 0.07 0.67 -1.24
C LEU A 153 -0.96 -0.40 -1.59
N MET A 154 -0.47 -1.64 -1.78
CA MET A 154 -1.25 -2.81 -2.19
C MET A 154 -1.02 -4.00 -1.24
N GLY A 155 -0.40 -3.78 -0.08
CA GLY A 155 -0.18 -4.77 0.95
C GLY A 155 -1.41 -4.97 1.84
N ILE A 156 -1.18 -5.31 3.11
CA ILE A 156 -2.24 -5.53 4.09
C ILE A 156 -2.93 -4.22 4.45
N GLY A 157 -4.28 -4.19 4.39
CA GLY A 157 -5.10 -3.06 4.79
C GLY A 157 -5.75 -2.32 3.62
N GLU A 158 -6.63 -1.37 3.97
CA GLU A 158 -7.27 -0.44 3.05
C GLU A 158 -6.70 0.98 3.30
N PRO A 159 -5.93 1.53 2.36
CA PRO A 159 -5.29 2.84 2.57
C PRO A 159 -6.26 3.98 2.83
N LEU A 160 -7.44 3.98 2.19
CA LEU A 160 -8.44 5.03 2.39
C LEU A 160 -9.25 4.88 3.70
N ASP A 161 -9.13 3.74 4.39
CA ASP A 161 -9.62 3.53 5.75
C ASP A 161 -8.61 4.04 6.82
N ASN A 162 -7.36 4.30 6.40
CA ASN A 162 -6.28 4.92 7.19
C ASN A 162 -5.79 6.22 6.56
N MET A 163 -6.70 7.01 5.99
CA MET A 163 -6.40 8.09 5.06
C MET A 163 -5.46 9.16 5.64
N ASP A 164 -5.69 9.63 6.85
CA ASP A 164 -4.90 10.72 7.45
C ASP A 164 -3.43 10.32 7.63
N ASN A 165 -3.18 9.09 8.10
CA ASN A 165 -1.82 8.56 8.24
C ASN A 165 -1.17 8.32 6.87
N VAL A 166 -1.93 7.84 5.89
CA VAL A 166 -1.43 7.62 4.52
C VAL A 166 -1.07 8.97 3.87
N LEU A 167 -1.91 9.99 3.99
CA LEU A 167 -1.60 11.33 3.46
C LEU A 167 -0.34 11.92 4.12
N ARG A 168 -0.19 11.74 5.44
CA ARG A 168 1.01 12.16 6.15
C ARG A 168 2.25 11.39 5.67
N PHE A 169 2.15 10.08 5.49
CA PHE A 169 3.23 9.27 4.91
C PHE A 169 3.63 9.78 3.52
N LEU A 170 2.67 10.09 2.65
CA LEU A 170 2.93 10.63 1.31
C LEU A 170 3.73 11.95 1.39
N GLU A 171 3.41 12.82 2.35
CA GLU A 171 4.15 14.06 2.59
C GLU A 171 5.58 13.77 3.04
N LEU A 172 5.78 12.84 3.97
CA LEU A 172 7.09 12.45 4.50
C LEU A 172 7.99 11.83 3.43
N VAL A 173 7.48 10.83 2.69
CA VAL A 173 8.28 10.09 1.71
C VAL A 173 8.65 10.95 0.49
N ASN A 174 7.84 11.96 0.16
CA ASN A 174 8.07 12.90 -0.93
C ASN A 174 9.00 14.07 -0.53
N SER A 175 9.29 14.24 0.77
CA SER A 175 10.13 15.35 1.23
C SER A 175 11.52 15.34 0.60
N PRO A 176 12.01 16.47 0.08
CA PRO A 176 13.33 16.57 -0.56
C PRO A 176 14.50 16.33 0.41
N HIS A 177 14.29 16.50 1.71
CA HIS A 177 15.28 16.21 2.76
C HIS A 177 15.15 14.78 3.33
N GLY A 178 14.13 14.03 2.86
CA GLY A 178 13.89 12.63 3.21
C GLY A 178 14.25 11.68 2.07
N MET A 179 13.36 10.73 1.78
CA MET A 179 13.57 9.74 0.71
C MET A 179 13.38 10.33 -0.70
N ASN A 180 12.71 11.47 -0.83
CA ASN A 180 12.48 12.21 -2.06
C ASN A 180 11.85 11.37 -3.20
N ILE A 181 10.93 10.49 -2.86
CA ILE A 181 10.20 9.69 -3.83
C ILE A 181 9.00 10.49 -4.33
N GLY A 182 9.01 10.87 -5.62
CA GLY A 182 7.98 11.71 -6.23
C GLY A 182 6.61 11.01 -6.29
N MET A 183 5.52 11.78 -6.19
CA MET A 183 4.14 11.25 -6.20
C MET A 183 3.82 10.39 -7.43
N ARG A 184 4.42 10.66 -8.59
CA ARG A 184 4.22 9.86 -9.82
C ARG A 184 4.77 8.44 -9.73
N HIS A 185 5.65 8.19 -8.77
CA HIS A 185 6.22 6.89 -8.45
C HIS A 185 5.42 6.12 -7.38
N ILE A 186 4.27 6.67 -6.97
CA ILE A 186 3.44 6.08 -5.92
C ILE A 186 2.09 5.68 -6.51
N SER A 187 1.68 4.43 -6.26
CA SER A 187 0.35 3.93 -6.56
C SER A 187 -0.38 3.62 -5.26
N LEU A 188 -1.56 4.22 -5.08
CA LEU A 188 -2.45 3.99 -3.95
C LEU A 188 -3.62 3.13 -4.42
N SER A 189 -3.78 1.95 -3.83
CA SER A 189 -4.89 1.06 -4.13
C SER A 189 -6.01 1.23 -3.12
N THR A 190 -7.25 1.08 -3.58
CA THR A 190 -8.43 1.04 -2.71
C THR A 190 -9.44 0.01 -3.18
N CYS A 191 -10.12 -0.64 -2.25
CA CYS A 191 -11.25 -1.51 -2.56
C CYS A 191 -12.52 -0.74 -2.97
N GLY A 192 -12.45 0.60 -2.99
CA GLY A 192 -13.56 1.46 -3.43
C GLY A 192 -14.29 2.15 -2.28
N VAL A 193 -13.56 2.66 -1.30
CA VAL A 193 -14.10 3.54 -0.24
C VAL A 193 -14.39 4.90 -0.86
N VAL A 194 -15.62 5.09 -1.35
CA VAL A 194 -16.02 6.26 -2.15
C VAL A 194 -15.75 7.61 -1.48
N PRO A 195 -16.07 7.84 -0.20
CA PRO A 195 -15.72 9.11 0.45
C PRO A 195 -14.22 9.39 0.45
N GLY A 196 -13.40 8.34 0.58
CA GLY A 196 -11.94 8.45 0.51
C GLY A 196 -11.44 8.80 -0.89
N ILE A 197 -12.06 8.25 -1.96
CA ILE A 197 -11.73 8.59 -3.35
C ILE A 197 -12.05 10.07 -3.62
N ASP A 198 -13.21 10.56 -3.18
CA ASP A 198 -13.60 11.96 -3.34
C ASP A 198 -12.65 12.89 -2.56
N ALA A 199 -12.31 12.56 -1.32
CA ALA A 199 -11.37 13.34 -0.52
C ALA A 199 -9.95 13.33 -1.12
N LEU A 200 -9.52 12.22 -1.73
CA LEU A 200 -8.23 12.14 -2.43
C LEU A 200 -8.24 12.99 -3.71
N ALA A 201 -9.37 13.03 -4.43
CA ALA A 201 -9.54 13.87 -5.61
C ALA A 201 -9.36 15.37 -5.28
N ASP A 202 -9.86 15.81 -4.11
CA ASP A 202 -9.72 17.21 -3.65
C ASP A 202 -8.29 17.59 -3.34
N ARG A 203 -7.41 16.63 -3.02
CA ARG A 203 -5.98 16.84 -2.79
C ARG A 203 -5.17 17.03 -4.08
N GLN A 204 -5.70 16.65 -5.23
CA GLN A 204 -5.05 16.77 -6.56
C GLN A 204 -3.61 16.23 -6.60
N LEU A 205 -3.34 15.16 -5.85
CA LEU A 205 -2.03 14.52 -5.81
C LEU A 205 -1.71 13.84 -7.15
N GLN A 206 -0.42 13.89 -7.54
CA GLN A 206 0.05 13.33 -8.82
C GLN A 206 0.34 11.82 -8.74
N LEU A 207 -0.21 11.11 -7.75
CA LEU A 207 -0.10 9.66 -7.63
C LEU A 207 -1.01 8.91 -8.62
N THR A 208 -0.80 7.62 -8.76
CA THR A 208 -1.71 6.73 -9.50
C THR A 208 -2.75 6.16 -8.53
N LEU A 209 -4.03 6.39 -8.81
CA LEU A 209 -5.11 5.70 -8.11
C LEU A 209 -5.34 4.35 -8.77
N SER A 210 -5.27 3.27 -7.98
CA SER A 210 -5.64 1.92 -8.36
C SER A 210 -6.93 1.52 -7.64
N VAL A 211 -7.94 1.08 -8.39
CA VAL A 211 -9.23 0.67 -7.83
C VAL A 211 -9.38 -0.84 -7.97
N SER A 212 -9.48 -1.54 -6.86
CA SER A 212 -9.80 -2.97 -6.80
C SER A 212 -11.27 -3.17 -7.24
N LEU A 213 -11.46 -3.36 -8.53
CA LEU A 213 -12.79 -3.55 -9.14
C LEU A 213 -13.28 -4.99 -8.94
N HIS A 214 -12.51 -5.95 -9.41
CA HIS A 214 -12.70 -7.41 -9.37
C HIS A 214 -14.02 -7.95 -9.89
N ALA A 215 -15.07 -7.14 -10.06
CA ALA A 215 -16.28 -7.44 -10.81
C ALA A 215 -16.96 -6.14 -11.26
N PRO A 216 -17.48 -6.09 -12.51
CA PRO A 216 -18.10 -4.87 -13.06
C PRO A 216 -19.59 -4.75 -12.74
N ASP A 217 -20.18 -5.75 -12.13
CA ASP A 217 -21.58 -5.82 -11.71
C ASP A 217 -21.70 -5.94 -10.20
N SER A 218 -22.75 -5.36 -9.62
CA SER A 218 -22.93 -5.32 -8.18
C SER A 218 -23.28 -6.67 -7.54
N GLU A 219 -23.88 -7.59 -8.27
CA GLU A 219 -24.22 -8.91 -7.74
C GLU A 219 -22.93 -9.71 -7.49
N THR A 220 -22.11 -9.89 -8.52
CA THR A 220 -20.83 -10.59 -8.41
C THR A 220 -19.92 -9.89 -7.42
N ARG A 221 -19.82 -8.54 -7.50
CA ARG A 221 -18.94 -7.77 -6.63
C ARG A 221 -19.33 -7.88 -5.16
N SER A 222 -20.64 -7.84 -4.82
CA SER A 222 -21.12 -7.97 -3.44
C SER A 222 -20.80 -9.35 -2.83
N ARG A 223 -20.73 -10.38 -3.67
CA ARG A 223 -20.38 -11.73 -3.27
C ARG A 223 -18.91 -11.90 -2.89
N ILE A 224 -18.01 -11.22 -3.64
CA ILE A 224 -16.55 -11.35 -3.44
C ILE A 224 -15.95 -10.18 -2.66
N MET A 225 -16.59 -9.01 -2.64
CA MET A 225 -16.14 -7.79 -1.97
C MET A 225 -17.28 -7.12 -1.21
N PRO A 226 -17.40 -7.34 0.11
CA PRO A 226 -18.50 -6.81 0.92
C PRO A 226 -18.64 -5.29 0.93
N VAL A 227 -17.55 -4.53 0.66
CA VAL A 227 -17.57 -3.07 0.51
C VAL A 227 -18.58 -2.59 -0.52
N ASN A 228 -18.92 -3.44 -1.51
CA ASN A 228 -19.91 -3.12 -2.54
C ASN A 228 -21.32 -2.92 -1.96
N ARG A 229 -21.62 -3.45 -0.77
CA ARG A 229 -22.90 -3.23 -0.08
C ARG A 229 -23.04 -1.79 0.43
N ALA A 230 -21.91 -1.14 0.72
CA ALA A 230 -21.89 0.28 1.11
C ALA A 230 -21.75 1.21 -0.10
N TYR A 231 -20.96 0.79 -1.09
CA TYR A 231 -20.67 1.56 -2.31
C TYR A 231 -20.76 0.61 -3.50
N ASP A 232 -21.91 0.57 -4.15
CA ASP A 232 -22.14 -0.28 -5.31
C ASP A 232 -21.26 0.12 -6.51
N VAL A 233 -21.24 -0.71 -7.53
CA VAL A 233 -20.40 -0.49 -8.72
C VAL A 233 -20.72 0.84 -9.39
N GLU A 234 -21.99 1.25 -9.47
CA GLU A 234 -22.39 2.51 -10.10
C GLU A 234 -21.88 3.71 -9.31
N THR A 235 -22.03 3.69 -8.00
CA THR A 235 -21.51 4.71 -7.08
C THR A 235 -19.99 4.79 -7.15
N LEU A 236 -19.30 3.63 -7.23
CA LEU A 236 -17.85 3.56 -7.39
C LEU A 236 -17.38 4.19 -8.70
N PHE A 237 -17.98 3.82 -9.83
CA PHE A 237 -17.61 4.40 -11.14
C PHE A 237 -17.91 5.90 -11.19
N ALA A 238 -19.03 6.36 -10.60
CA ALA A 238 -19.32 7.78 -10.48
C ALA A 238 -18.21 8.53 -9.70
N ALA A 239 -17.68 7.95 -8.62
CA ALA A 239 -16.56 8.53 -7.88
C ALA A 239 -15.26 8.52 -8.72
N CYS A 240 -15.00 7.45 -9.47
CA CYS A 240 -13.87 7.39 -10.40
C CYS A 240 -13.93 8.47 -11.47
N HIS A 241 -15.11 8.71 -12.06
CA HIS A 241 -15.32 9.81 -13.01
C HIS A 241 -15.06 11.18 -12.37
N ARG A 242 -15.56 11.44 -11.16
CA ARG A 242 -15.27 12.69 -10.43
C ARG A 242 -13.78 12.86 -10.15
N TYR A 243 -13.10 11.77 -9.73
CA TYR A 243 -11.66 11.77 -9.52
C TYR A 243 -10.90 12.14 -10.80
N PHE A 244 -11.23 11.50 -11.92
CA PHE A 244 -10.64 11.82 -13.21
C PHE A 244 -10.90 13.26 -13.63
N GLN A 245 -12.12 13.75 -13.51
CA GLN A 245 -12.47 15.15 -13.85
C GLN A 245 -11.67 16.18 -13.04
N LYS A 246 -11.45 15.92 -11.74
CA LYS A 246 -10.69 16.83 -10.86
C LYS A 246 -9.18 16.77 -11.06
N THR A 247 -8.64 15.58 -11.35
CA THR A 247 -7.19 15.35 -11.34
C THR A 247 -6.58 15.22 -12.74
N GLY A 248 -7.36 14.91 -13.76
CA GLY A 248 -6.89 14.54 -15.10
C GLY A 248 -6.10 13.23 -15.14
N ARG A 249 -6.04 12.47 -14.02
CA ARG A 249 -5.20 11.29 -13.88
C ARG A 249 -5.93 10.01 -14.30
N ARG A 250 -5.27 9.18 -15.13
CA ARG A 250 -5.74 7.84 -15.47
C ARG A 250 -5.85 6.97 -14.21
N ILE A 251 -6.91 6.18 -14.11
CA ILE A 251 -7.14 5.22 -13.04
C ILE A 251 -6.73 3.83 -13.52
N SER A 252 -6.06 3.05 -12.66
CA SER A 252 -5.83 1.63 -12.85
C SER A 252 -6.95 0.84 -12.16
N PHE A 253 -7.54 -0.13 -12.87
CA PHE A 253 -8.55 -1.03 -12.30
C PHE A 253 -7.93 -2.42 -12.11
N GLU A 254 -7.74 -2.80 -10.86
CA GLU A 254 -7.20 -4.11 -10.50
C GLU A 254 -8.32 -5.16 -10.61
N TYR A 255 -8.04 -6.27 -11.30
CA TYR A 255 -9.04 -7.29 -11.59
C TYR A 255 -8.45 -8.69 -11.39
N ALA A 256 -8.63 -9.27 -10.20
CA ALA A 256 -8.25 -10.66 -9.91
C ALA A 256 -9.16 -11.61 -10.68
N MET A 257 -8.59 -12.45 -11.51
CA MET A 257 -9.31 -13.36 -12.42
C MET A 257 -9.70 -14.65 -11.69
N ILE A 258 -10.98 -14.80 -11.41
CA ILE A 258 -11.58 -15.93 -10.64
C ILE A 258 -12.39 -16.82 -11.57
N ASP A 259 -12.02 -18.09 -11.65
CA ASP A 259 -12.64 -19.08 -12.54
C ASP A 259 -14.16 -19.19 -12.32
N GLY A 260 -14.93 -19.06 -13.41
CA GLY A 260 -16.39 -19.14 -13.40
C GLY A 260 -17.13 -18.07 -12.62
N VAL A 261 -16.44 -17.03 -12.13
CA VAL A 261 -17.04 -15.97 -11.31
C VAL A 261 -17.02 -14.62 -12.00
N ASN A 262 -15.87 -14.19 -12.46
CA ASN A 262 -15.68 -12.85 -13.03
C ASN A 262 -14.90 -12.86 -14.37
N ASP A 263 -14.84 -13.99 -15.05
CA ASP A 263 -14.03 -14.22 -16.26
C ASP A 263 -14.88 -14.42 -17.54
N HIS A 264 -16.14 -13.99 -17.52
CA HIS A 264 -17.05 -14.10 -18.65
C HIS A 264 -16.95 -12.88 -19.60
N ASP A 265 -17.17 -13.12 -20.91
CA ASP A 265 -17.04 -12.08 -21.95
C ASP A 265 -17.98 -10.87 -21.70
N TRP A 266 -19.22 -11.12 -21.23
CA TRP A 266 -20.16 -10.03 -20.91
C TRP A 266 -19.62 -9.09 -19.83
N GLN A 267 -18.77 -9.59 -18.91
CA GLN A 267 -18.13 -8.74 -17.88
C GLN A 267 -17.07 -7.83 -18.51
N ALA A 268 -16.30 -8.30 -19.48
CA ALA A 268 -15.39 -7.45 -20.26
C ALA A 268 -16.15 -6.36 -21.01
N GLU A 269 -17.31 -6.70 -21.62
CA GLU A 269 -18.20 -5.76 -22.30
C GLU A 269 -18.74 -4.69 -21.32
N LEU A 270 -19.14 -5.10 -20.13
CA LEU A 270 -19.62 -4.19 -19.08
C LEU A 270 -18.51 -3.26 -18.58
N ILE A 271 -17.27 -3.75 -18.39
CA ILE A 271 -16.10 -2.92 -18.08
C ILE A 271 -15.89 -1.86 -19.15
N ALA A 272 -15.85 -2.25 -20.42
CA ALA A 272 -15.68 -1.33 -21.54
C ALA A 272 -16.77 -0.23 -21.57
N LYS A 273 -18.02 -0.62 -21.32
CA LYS A 273 -19.15 0.33 -21.23
C LYS A 273 -18.94 1.32 -20.09
N LYS A 274 -18.52 0.88 -18.90
CA LYS A 274 -18.33 1.73 -17.71
C LYS A 274 -17.12 2.65 -17.81
N LEU A 275 -16.09 2.27 -18.55
CA LEU A 275 -14.91 3.09 -18.79
C LEU A 275 -15.09 4.14 -19.90
N LYS A 276 -16.24 4.13 -20.60
CA LYS A 276 -16.49 5.08 -21.68
C LYS A 276 -16.40 6.53 -21.16
N GLY A 277 -15.56 7.35 -21.81
CA GLY A 277 -15.34 8.75 -21.44
C GLY A 277 -14.34 8.97 -20.28
N MET A 278 -13.73 7.92 -19.77
CA MET A 278 -12.68 7.99 -18.75
C MET A 278 -11.49 7.10 -19.16
N PRO A 279 -10.26 7.65 -19.27
CA PRO A 279 -9.09 6.83 -19.55
C PRO A 279 -8.83 5.91 -18.36
N GLY A 280 -9.07 4.63 -18.57
CA GLY A 280 -8.83 3.55 -17.62
C GLY A 280 -7.82 2.54 -18.17
N HIS A 281 -7.17 1.84 -17.26
CA HIS A 281 -6.32 0.69 -17.56
C HIS A 281 -6.77 -0.46 -16.68
N VAL A 282 -6.97 -1.65 -17.25
CA VAL A 282 -7.35 -2.85 -16.48
C VAL A 282 -6.11 -3.72 -16.27
N ASN A 283 -5.75 -3.93 -15.01
CA ASN A 283 -4.66 -4.80 -14.62
C ASN A 283 -5.21 -6.16 -14.20
N LEU A 284 -5.11 -7.15 -15.07
CA LEU A 284 -5.57 -8.50 -14.82
C LEU A 284 -4.56 -9.24 -13.94
N ILE A 285 -5.03 -9.72 -12.79
CA ILE A 285 -4.19 -10.36 -11.78
C ILE A 285 -4.53 -11.84 -11.75
N PRO A 286 -3.57 -12.75 -12.06
CA PRO A 286 -3.75 -14.15 -11.76
C PRO A 286 -4.06 -14.33 -10.26
N LEU A 287 -5.16 -15.00 -9.94
CA LEU A 287 -5.53 -15.22 -8.54
C LEU A 287 -4.47 -16.12 -7.88
N ASN A 288 -4.01 -15.73 -6.71
CA ASN A 288 -3.15 -16.58 -5.90
C ASN A 288 -4.00 -17.58 -5.11
N ASP A 289 -3.52 -18.81 -4.98
CA ASP A 289 -4.17 -19.80 -4.14
C ASP A 289 -4.13 -19.38 -2.67
N VAL A 290 -5.28 -19.25 -2.06
CA VAL A 290 -5.47 -19.07 -0.61
C VAL A 290 -6.19 -20.31 -0.11
N VAL A 291 -5.56 -21.04 0.81
CA VAL A 291 -6.01 -22.40 1.26
C VAL A 291 -7.49 -22.41 1.69
N GLU A 292 -7.95 -21.33 2.34
CA GLU A 292 -9.34 -21.23 2.82
C GLU A 292 -10.29 -20.63 1.81
N SER A 293 -9.80 -20.13 0.67
CA SER A 293 -10.68 -19.57 -0.35
C SER A 293 -11.22 -20.67 -1.26
N PRO A 294 -12.53 -20.71 -1.51
CA PRO A 294 -13.11 -21.65 -2.47
C PRO A 294 -12.78 -21.26 -3.92
N TYR A 295 -12.23 -20.08 -4.13
CA TYR A 295 -11.98 -19.53 -5.46
C TYR A 295 -10.70 -20.08 -6.08
N LYS A 296 -10.75 -20.29 -7.40
CA LYS A 296 -9.64 -20.80 -8.20
C LYS A 296 -9.19 -19.77 -9.24
N PRO A 297 -7.92 -19.77 -9.64
CA PRO A 297 -7.43 -18.90 -10.72
C PRO A 297 -8.09 -19.26 -12.06
N SER A 298 -8.56 -18.24 -12.77
CA SER A 298 -9.15 -18.42 -14.10
C SER A 298 -8.08 -18.80 -15.14
N ARG A 299 -8.43 -19.75 -16.00
CA ARG A 299 -7.64 -20.11 -17.20
C ARG A 299 -7.93 -19.19 -18.39
N ARG A 300 -8.92 -18.30 -18.28
CA ARG A 300 -9.38 -17.43 -19.38
C ARG A 300 -8.70 -16.06 -19.40
N ILE A 301 -7.68 -15.79 -18.55
CA ILE A 301 -7.06 -14.48 -18.41
C ILE A 301 -6.59 -13.89 -19.75
N GLY A 302 -5.98 -14.70 -20.63
CA GLY A 302 -5.55 -14.26 -21.97
C GLY A 302 -6.72 -13.94 -22.90
N ALA A 303 -7.77 -14.78 -22.90
CA ALA A 303 -8.97 -14.53 -23.70
C ALA A 303 -9.73 -13.28 -23.22
N PHE A 304 -9.80 -13.09 -21.89
CA PHE A 304 -10.43 -11.91 -21.29
C PHE A 304 -9.65 -10.62 -21.62
N GLN A 305 -8.30 -10.67 -21.61
CA GLN A 305 -7.46 -9.57 -22.06
C GLN A 305 -7.76 -9.19 -23.51
N GLN A 306 -7.71 -10.17 -24.42
CA GLN A 306 -8.00 -9.96 -25.85
C GLN A 306 -9.40 -9.38 -26.08
N LYS A 307 -10.40 -9.84 -25.29
CA LYS A 307 -11.75 -9.30 -25.35
C LYS A 307 -11.80 -7.82 -24.95
N LEU A 308 -11.14 -7.43 -23.83
CA LEU A 308 -11.03 -6.03 -23.42
C LEU A 308 -10.35 -5.16 -24.47
N GLU A 309 -9.22 -5.63 -25.03
CA GLU A 309 -8.48 -4.93 -26.09
C GLU A 309 -9.31 -4.76 -27.36
N SER A 310 -10.09 -5.78 -27.77
CA SER A 310 -11.02 -5.69 -28.91
C SER A 310 -12.13 -4.65 -28.71
N LEU A 311 -12.45 -4.32 -27.46
CA LEU A 311 -13.41 -3.29 -27.07
C LEU A 311 -12.76 -1.91 -26.82
N GLY A 312 -11.47 -1.77 -27.14
CA GLY A 312 -10.71 -0.52 -26.98
C GLY A 312 -10.27 -0.21 -25.55
N VAL A 313 -10.30 -1.19 -24.64
CA VAL A 313 -9.83 -1.04 -23.26
C VAL A 313 -8.38 -1.53 -23.15
N THR A 314 -7.47 -0.68 -22.69
CA THR A 314 -6.09 -1.09 -22.41
C THR A 314 -6.06 -2.05 -21.23
N ALA A 315 -5.58 -3.27 -21.46
CA ALA A 315 -5.47 -4.29 -20.43
C ALA A 315 -4.06 -4.91 -20.41
N THR A 316 -3.58 -5.22 -19.21
CA THR A 316 -2.31 -5.96 -19.03
C THR A 316 -2.50 -7.10 -18.06
N VAL A 317 -1.75 -8.18 -18.25
CA VAL A 317 -1.68 -9.27 -17.28
C VAL A 317 -0.50 -9.01 -16.34
N ARG A 318 -0.77 -8.92 -15.04
CA ARG A 318 0.25 -8.72 -14.03
C ARG A 318 1.20 -9.91 -13.99
N ARG A 319 2.50 -9.62 -14.08
CA ARG A 319 3.54 -10.64 -13.90
C ARG A 319 3.51 -11.15 -12.45
N SER A 320 3.42 -12.46 -12.28
CA SER A 320 3.60 -13.09 -10.98
C SER A 320 5.08 -13.08 -10.62
N LEU A 321 5.41 -12.60 -9.44
CA LEU A 321 6.77 -12.57 -8.88
C LEU A 321 6.81 -13.35 -7.58
N GLY A 322 8.00 -13.90 -7.25
CA GLY A 322 8.20 -14.65 -6.02
C GLY A 322 7.37 -15.93 -5.95
N GLY A 323 7.21 -16.65 -7.07
CA GLY A 323 6.41 -17.87 -7.12
C GLY A 323 6.94 -19.03 -6.27
N ASP A 324 8.19 -18.96 -5.84
CA ASP A 324 8.88 -19.92 -4.97
C ASP A 324 8.91 -19.51 -3.48
N ILE A 325 8.31 -18.37 -3.16
CA ILE A 325 8.18 -17.85 -1.81
C ILE A 325 6.72 -17.43 -1.54
N ASP A 326 6.37 -17.15 -0.29
CA ASP A 326 5.01 -16.68 0.08
C ASP A 326 4.78 -15.20 -0.33
N ALA A 327 5.10 -14.81 -1.57
CA ALA A 327 5.09 -13.42 -2.01
C ALA A 327 3.68 -12.79 -2.03
N SER A 328 2.62 -13.59 -2.06
CA SER A 328 1.23 -13.11 -2.01
C SER A 328 0.89 -12.44 -0.68
N CYS A 329 0.04 -11.40 -0.74
CA CYS A 329 -0.32 -10.59 0.43
C CYS A 329 -1.00 -11.41 1.53
N GLY A 330 -0.60 -11.19 2.78
CA GLY A 330 -1.22 -11.76 3.97
C GLY A 330 -0.82 -13.20 4.30
N GLN A 331 -0.14 -13.91 3.41
CA GLN A 331 0.17 -15.34 3.61
C GLN A 331 1.27 -15.55 4.66
N LEU A 332 2.35 -14.79 4.61
CA LEU A 332 3.47 -14.94 5.55
C LEU A 332 3.07 -14.52 6.97
N ARG A 333 2.36 -13.38 7.09
CA ARG A 333 1.82 -12.92 8.38
C ARG A 333 0.90 -13.97 8.99
N ARG A 334 0.03 -14.56 8.19
CA ARG A 334 -0.90 -15.58 8.64
C ARG A 334 -0.17 -16.82 9.18
N LYS A 335 0.81 -17.34 8.46
CA LYS A 335 1.65 -18.46 8.93
C LYS A 335 2.29 -18.14 10.27
N GLU A 336 2.85 -16.95 10.42
CA GLU A 336 3.43 -16.48 11.68
C GLU A 336 2.41 -16.43 12.81
N MET A 337 1.19 -15.91 12.55
CA MET A 337 0.13 -15.85 13.56
C MET A 337 -0.33 -17.25 14.00
N GLN A 338 -0.41 -18.21 13.06
CA GLN A 338 -0.72 -19.61 13.38
C GLN A 338 0.38 -20.24 14.26
N GLU A 339 1.66 -20.01 13.92
CA GLU A 339 2.79 -20.52 14.71
C GLU A 339 2.85 -19.90 16.11
N ARG A 340 2.42 -18.65 16.27
CA ARG A 340 2.32 -17.96 17.57
C ARG A 340 1.02 -18.30 18.34
N GLY A 341 0.12 -19.10 17.77
CA GLY A 341 -1.19 -19.43 18.39
C GLY A 341 -2.14 -18.22 18.51
N GLN A 342 -2.04 -17.28 17.55
CA GLN A 342 -2.83 -16.04 17.52
C GLN A 342 -3.96 -16.07 16.47
N LEU A 343 -4.15 -17.21 15.79
CA LEU A 343 -5.23 -17.49 14.83
C LEU A 343 -6.01 -18.72 15.26
#